data_daa79317777110ef351017cc51a382fa
#
_entry.id   daa79317777110ef351017cc51a382fa
#
_cell.length_a   1.000
_cell.length_b   1.000
_cell.length_c   1.000
_cell.angle_alpha   90.00
_cell.angle_beta   90.00
_cell.angle_gamma   90.00
#
_symmetry.space_group_name_H-M   'P 1'
#
loop_
_entity.id
_entity.type
_entity.pdbx_description
1 polymer ?
#
loop_
_entity_poly.entity_id
_entity_poly.type
_entity_poly.pdbx_seq_one_letter_code
_entity_poly.pdbx_strand_id
1 'polypeptide(L)'
;LTLPSENYIADQLDVVDPQRVHALRETMRLQLATALQSDWQWAWDAHKHNGAYSPDAKSSGRRALAGLAMTMLCITAVQNNDAVTPGRVYQQFKDASNMTDRFNALSALVISGHALTQDALAHFHKLFQHEALVIDKWFALQAGAPDRSGDVLPRVRQLMQHADFSLRNPNRARSLIFNYCSANPAGFHRADAAGYVYWSEQVLALDVINPQVAARLARAMDRWSRLAEPYRSAAKVAIERVAAKGDLSNDVREVIGRALSST
;
A
#
# COMPACT_ATOMS: atom_id res chain seq x y z
N LEU A 1 -2.09 6.98 18.22
CA LEU A 1 -1.91 5.52 18.24
C LEU A 1 -1.49 4.95 16.88
N THR A 2 -1.50 5.74 15.81
CA THR A 2 -1.01 5.32 14.50
C THR A 2 0.51 5.48 14.45
N LEU A 3 1.24 4.42 14.13
CA LEU A 3 2.69 4.48 13.94
C LEU A 3 3.04 5.40 12.76
N PRO A 4 4.18 6.12 12.82
CA PRO A 4 4.70 6.88 11.69
C PRO A 4 4.78 6.02 10.42
N SER A 5 4.60 6.61 9.25
CA SER A 5 4.80 5.88 8.00
C SER A 5 6.28 5.54 7.80
N GLU A 6 6.56 4.47 7.04
CA GLU A 6 7.94 4.08 6.73
C GLU A 6 8.69 5.21 6.00
N ASN A 7 7.99 5.93 5.10
CA ASN A 7 8.56 7.10 4.43
C ASN A 7 8.94 8.22 5.42
N TYR A 8 8.08 8.50 6.40
CA TYR A 8 8.42 9.50 7.43
C TYR A 8 9.63 9.08 8.26
N ILE A 9 9.73 7.80 8.63
CA ILE A 9 10.90 7.27 9.35
C ILE A 9 12.15 7.39 8.48
N ALA A 10 12.06 6.99 7.20
CA ALA A 10 13.15 7.10 6.24
C ALA A 10 13.65 8.55 6.07
N ASP A 11 12.75 9.54 6.16
CA ASP A 11 13.11 10.96 6.06
C ASP A 11 13.99 11.44 7.23
N GLN A 12 13.95 10.75 8.37
CA GLN A 12 14.74 11.08 9.55
C GLN A 12 16.12 10.39 9.58
N LEU A 13 16.43 9.54 8.60
CA LEU A 13 17.67 8.76 8.55
C LEU A 13 18.60 9.27 7.44
N ASP A 14 19.89 9.32 7.69
CA ASP A 14 20.90 9.66 6.67
C ASP A 14 21.05 8.52 5.64
N VAL A 15 21.07 7.28 6.12
CA VAL A 15 21.11 6.07 5.30
C VAL A 15 19.93 5.19 5.64
N VAL A 16 19.19 4.77 4.64
CA VAL A 16 17.92 4.04 4.78
C VAL A 16 18.09 2.59 4.34
N ASP A 17 17.88 1.67 5.26
CA ASP A 17 17.61 0.27 4.96
C ASP A 17 16.09 0.05 5.01
N PRO A 18 15.40 -0.04 3.86
CA PRO A 18 13.94 -0.11 3.82
C PRO A 18 13.39 -1.37 4.47
N GLN A 19 14.09 -2.49 4.34
CA GLN A 19 13.64 -3.77 4.92
C GLN A 19 13.78 -3.76 6.45
N ARG A 20 14.84 -3.15 6.97
CA ARG A 20 15.03 -2.99 8.42
C ARG A 20 13.98 -2.05 9.02
N VAL A 21 13.70 -0.91 8.36
CA VAL A 21 12.64 0.02 8.79
C VAL A 21 11.29 -0.71 8.85
N HIS A 22 10.96 -1.46 7.80
CA HIS A 22 9.73 -2.25 7.76
C HIS A 22 9.67 -3.27 8.90
N ALA A 23 10.68 -4.10 9.06
CA ALA A 23 10.72 -5.16 10.06
C ALA A 23 10.56 -4.61 11.49
N LEU A 24 11.26 -3.53 11.82
CA LEU A 24 11.16 -2.89 13.14
C LEU A 24 9.76 -2.29 13.37
N ARG A 25 9.19 -1.66 12.35
CA ARG A 25 7.86 -1.06 12.43
C ARG A 25 6.77 -2.13 12.59
N GLU A 26 6.85 -3.24 11.85
CA GLU A 26 5.92 -4.36 11.99
C GLU A 26 6.06 -5.06 13.35
N THR A 27 7.28 -5.22 13.86
CA THR A 27 7.53 -5.71 15.22
C THR A 27 6.86 -4.80 16.26
N MET A 28 7.04 -3.49 16.16
CA MET A 28 6.41 -2.53 17.06
C MET A 28 4.87 -2.58 16.96
N ARG A 29 4.35 -2.71 15.73
CA ARG A 29 2.90 -2.85 15.51
C ARG A 29 2.35 -4.09 16.21
N LEU A 30 3.02 -5.23 16.07
CA LEU A 30 2.62 -6.48 16.73
C LEU A 30 2.69 -6.37 18.25
N GLN A 31 3.76 -5.77 18.79
CA GLN A 31 3.89 -5.52 20.23
C GLN A 31 2.74 -4.66 20.76
N LEU A 32 2.39 -3.55 20.08
CA LEU A 32 1.26 -2.71 20.47
C LEU A 32 -0.08 -3.44 20.33
N ALA A 33 -0.25 -4.22 19.27
CA ALA A 33 -1.46 -5.01 19.06
C ALA A 33 -1.66 -6.03 20.20
N THR A 34 -0.60 -6.70 20.63
CA THR A 34 -0.64 -7.70 21.70
C THR A 34 -0.77 -7.06 23.08
N ALA A 35 0.03 -6.03 23.39
CA ALA A 35 0.05 -5.40 24.72
C ALA A 35 -1.27 -4.70 25.07
N LEU A 36 -1.97 -4.16 24.07
CA LEU A 36 -3.22 -3.40 24.25
C LEU A 36 -4.45 -4.18 23.75
N GLN A 37 -4.40 -5.51 23.74
CA GLN A 37 -5.46 -6.33 23.16
C GLN A 37 -6.85 -6.05 23.76
N SER A 38 -6.94 -5.91 25.08
CA SER A 38 -8.20 -5.57 25.78
C SER A 38 -8.70 -4.17 25.42
N ASP A 39 -7.77 -3.21 25.28
CA ASP A 39 -8.11 -1.83 24.91
C ASP A 39 -8.58 -1.74 23.45
N TRP A 40 -7.97 -2.53 22.55
CA TRP A 40 -8.44 -2.64 21.18
C TRP A 40 -9.82 -3.29 21.08
N GLN A 41 -10.09 -4.32 21.90
CA GLN A 41 -11.42 -4.93 21.95
C GLN A 41 -12.46 -3.93 22.46
N TRP A 42 -12.16 -3.22 23.54
CA TRP A 42 -13.02 -2.14 24.04
C TRP A 42 -13.23 -1.05 22.99
N ALA A 43 -12.16 -0.57 22.34
CA ALA A 43 -12.24 0.48 21.32
C ALA A 43 -13.12 0.06 20.13
N TRP A 44 -12.99 -1.19 19.68
CA TRP A 44 -13.86 -1.71 18.63
C TRP A 44 -15.33 -1.75 19.06
N ASP A 45 -15.62 -2.33 20.22
CA ASP A 45 -17.00 -2.50 20.68
C ASP A 45 -17.68 -1.17 21.06
N ALA A 46 -16.96 -0.26 21.74
CA ALA A 46 -17.48 1.05 22.16
C ALA A 46 -17.69 2.04 21.01
N HIS A 47 -17.00 1.84 19.88
CA HIS A 47 -17.06 2.75 18.74
C HIS A 47 -17.74 2.16 17.50
N LYS A 48 -18.39 0.99 17.64
CA LYS A 48 -19.34 0.51 16.64
C LYS A 48 -20.44 1.55 16.44
N HIS A 49 -20.70 1.89 15.20
CA HIS A 49 -21.74 2.85 14.86
C HIS A 49 -22.97 2.10 14.34
N ASN A 50 -24.07 2.21 15.09
CA ASN A 50 -25.33 1.54 14.76
C ASN A 50 -26.40 2.51 14.21
N GLY A 51 -25.99 3.72 13.81
CA GLY A 51 -26.90 4.78 13.34
C GLY A 51 -26.67 5.16 11.88
N ALA A 52 -27.39 6.19 11.43
CA ALA A 52 -27.20 6.78 10.12
C ALA A 52 -25.75 7.30 9.95
N TYR A 53 -25.21 7.20 8.75
CA TYR A 53 -23.87 7.73 8.48
C TYR A 53 -23.84 9.24 8.69
N SER A 54 -22.83 9.71 9.43
CA SER A 54 -22.53 11.14 9.56
C SER A 54 -21.05 11.39 9.30
N PRO A 55 -20.70 12.41 8.50
CA PRO A 55 -19.31 12.79 8.19
C PRO A 55 -18.69 13.70 9.25
N ASP A 56 -19.39 14.05 10.35
CA ASP A 56 -18.88 14.92 11.40
C ASP A 56 -17.59 14.36 12.04
N ALA A 57 -16.78 15.23 12.63
CA ALA A 57 -15.48 14.90 13.18
C ALA A 57 -15.55 13.82 14.28
N LYS A 58 -16.58 13.83 15.14
CA LYS A 58 -16.75 12.87 16.23
C LYS A 58 -17.06 11.48 15.69
N SER A 59 -18.01 11.37 14.75
CA SER A 59 -18.39 10.12 14.10
C SER A 59 -17.24 9.57 13.22
N SER A 60 -16.53 10.44 12.51
CA SER A 60 -15.34 10.07 11.73
C SER A 60 -14.21 9.56 12.62
N GLY A 61 -13.94 10.22 13.75
CA GLY A 61 -12.94 9.78 14.72
C GLY A 61 -13.28 8.41 15.35
N ARG A 62 -14.55 8.17 15.66
CA ARG A 62 -15.01 6.85 16.15
C ARG A 62 -14.76 5.75 15.12
N ARG A 63 -15.16 5.96 13.87
CA ARG A 63 -14.91 4.99 12.78
C ARG A 63 -13.42 4.73 12.57
N ALA A 64 -12.59 5.78 12.62
CA ALA A 64 -11.15 5.65 12.49
C ALA A 64 -10.54 4.81 13.63
N LEU A 65 -10.96 5.05 14.87
CA LEU A 65 -10.50 4.29 16.04
C LEU A 65 -10.97 2.82 15.98
N ALA A 66 -12.24 2.59 15.65
CA ALA A 66 -12.76 1.24 15.45
C ALA A 66 -12.02 0.48 14.32
N GLY A 67 -11.73 1.15 13.21
CA GLY A 67 -10.96 0.57 12.10
C GLY A 67 -9.52 0.20 12.48
N LEU A 68 -8.85 1.07 13.25
CA LEU A 68 -7.53 0.77 13.81
C LEU A 68 -7.60 -0.42 14.77
N ALA A 69 -8.57 -0.44 15.67
CA ALA A 69 -8.76 -1.53 16.63
C ALA A 69 -9.01 -2.88 15.92
N MET A 70 -9.88 -2.92 14.91
CA MET A 70 -10.09 -4.11 14.10
C MET A 70 -8.79 -4.61 13.45
N THR A 71 -7.98 -3.69 12.92
CA THR A 71 -6.69 -4.04 12.31
C THR A 71 -5.74 -4.66 13.32
N MET A 72 -5.59 -4.06 14.50
CA MET A 72 -4.71 -4.57 15.56
C MET A 72 -5.17 -5.94 16.07
N LEU A 73 -6.48 -6.11 16.29
CA LEU A 73 -7.06 -7.39 16.69
C LEU A 73 -6.90 -8.48 15.63
N CYS A 74 -7.05 -8.16 14.34
CA CYS A 74 -6.81 -9.13 13.27
C CYS A 74 -5.34 -9.55 13.18
N ILE A 75 -4.39 -8.63 13.43
CA ILE A 75 -2.96 -8.96 13.44
C ILE A 75 -2.65 -9.98 14.56
N THR A 76 -3.12 -9.74 15.78
CA THR A 76 -2.94 -10.69 16.89
C THR A 76 -3.69 -11.99 16.65
N ALA A 77 -4.87 -11.96 16.07
CA ALA A 77 -5.66 -13.14 15.74
C ALA A 77 -4.92 -14.07 14.77
N VAL A 78 -4.32 -13.50 13.70
CA VAL A 78 -3.50 -14.28 12.75
C VAL A 78 -2.29 -14.89 13.45
N GLN A 79 -1.61 -14.15 14.31
CA GLN A 79 -0.46 -14.64 15.09
C GLN A 79 -0.85 -15.82 16.01
N ASN A 80 -2.04 -15.77 16.58
CA ASN A 80 -2.53 -16.76 17.55
C ASN A 80 -3.38 -17.88 16.91
N ASN A 81 -3.52 -17.90 15.58
CA ASN A 81 -4.41 -18.80 14.84
C ASN A 81 -5.89 -18.70 15.31
N ASP A 82 -6.32 -17.50 15.71
CA ASP A 82 -7.72 -17.21 16.06
C ASP A 82 -8.52 -16.90 14.79
N ALA A 83 -9.52 -17.71 14.49
CA ALA A 83 -10.44 -17.50 13.36
C ALA A 83 -11.68 -16.68 13.74
N VAL A 84 -11.98 -16.50 15.03
CA VAL A 84 -13.20 -15.85 15.50
C VAL A 84 -13.18 -14.35 15.21
N THR A 85 -12.10 -13.67 15.58
CA THR A 85 -11.94 -12.23 15.38
C THR A 85 -12.00 -11.82 13.90
N PRO A 86 -11.22 -12.43 12.99
CA PRO A 86 -11.34 -12.14 11.57
C PRO A 86 -12.70 -12.52 10.97
N GLY A 87 -13.36 -13.57 11.49
CA GLY A 87 -14.72 -13.93 11.10
C GLY A 87 -15.74 -12.85 11.46
N ARG A 88 -15.63 -12.25 12.66
CA ARG A 88 -16.45 -11.10 13.08
C ARG A 88 -16.20 -9.87 12.21
N VAL A 89 -14.93 -9.59 11.86
CA VAL A 89 -14.57 -8.48 10.96
C VAL A 89 -15.11 -8.71 9.56
N TYR A 90 -15.04 -9.93 9.05
CA TYR A 90 -15.63 -10.28 7.75
C TYR A 90 -17.16 -10.14 7.76
N GLN A 91 -17.81 -10.51 8.86
CA GLN A 91 -19.26 -10.28 9.00
C GLN A 91 -19.57 -8.77 9.01
N GLN A 92 -18.82 -7.96 9.77
CA GLN A 92 -18.98 -6.51 9.76
C GLN A 92 -18.73 -5.91 8.37
N PHE A 93 -17.76 -6.43 7.61
CA PHE A 93 -17.55 -6.06 6.21
C PHE A 93 -18.81 -6.29 5.36
N LYS A 94 -19.48 -7.43 5.50
CA LYS A 94 -20.71 -7.74 4.77
C LYS A 94 -21.89 -6.87 5.17
N ASP A 95 -22.05 -6.61 6.45
CA ASP A 95 -23.19 -5.90 7.04
C ASP A 95 -23.07 -4.38 7.00
N ALA A 96 -21.87 -3.85 6.67
CA ALA A 96 -21.61 -2.42 6.68
C ALA A 96 -22.56 -1.65 5.76
N SER A 97 -23.21 -0.62 6.32
CA SER A 97 -24.16 0.25 5.63
C SER A 97 -23.50 1.44 4.90
N ASN A 98 -22.19 1.64 5.10
CA ASN A 98 -21.45 2.74 4.49
C ASN A 98 -20.05 2.28 4.05
N MET A 99 -19.45 3.04 3.11
CA MET A 99 -18.15 2.73 2.52
C MET A 99 -17.03 2.74 3.55
N THR A 100 -17.03 3.67 4.51
CA THR A 100 -15.93 3.80 5.47
C THR A 100 -15.82 2.56 6.36
N ASP A 101 -16.92 2.09 6.92
CA ASP A 101 -16.93 0.91 7.79
C ASP A 101 -16.61 -0.36 7.00
N ARG A 102 -17.15 -0.48 5.78
CA ARG A 102 -16.86 -1.59 4.89
C ARG A 102 -15.37 -1.63 4.51
N PHE A 103 -14.81 -0.49 4.13
CA PHE A 103 -13.41 -0.42 3.72
C PHE A 103 -12.45 -0.60 4.89
N ASN A 104 -12.79 -0.13 6.10
CA ASN A 104 -12.02 -0.37 7.31
C ASN A 104 -11.94 -1.87 7.63
N ALA A 105 -13.06 -2.59 7.55
CA ALA A 105 -13.09 -4.02 7.79
C ALA A 105 -12.30 -4.80 6.72
N LEU A 106 -12.46 -4.45 5.44
CA LEU A 106 -11.66 -5.00 4.34
C LEU A 106 -10.17 -4.76 4.57
N SER A 107 -9.79 -3.53 4.94
CA SER A 107 -8.40 -3.16 5.19
C SER A 107 -7.79 -3.96 6.35
N ALA A 108 -8.55 -4.22 7.42
CA ALA A 108 -8.09 -5.03 8.54
C ALA A 108 -7.75 -6.47 8.11
N LEU A 109 -8.57 -7.08 7.26
CA LEU A 109 -8.33 -8.41 6.71
C LEU A 109 -7.10 -8.43 5.78
N VAL A 110 -6.96 -7.43 4.90
CA VAL A 110 -5.82 -7.32 3.97
C VAL A 110 -4.52 -7.09 4.73
N ILE A 111 -4.50 -6.13 5.67
CA ILE A 111 -3.31 -5.79 6.45
C ILE A 111 -2.88 -6.95 7.36
N SER A 112 -3.81 -7.70 7.93
CA SER A 112 -3.47 -8.88 8.73
C SER A 112 -3.04 -10.09 7.88
N GLY A 113 -3.43 -10.15 6.61
CA GLY A 113 -3.15 -11.27 5.71
C GLY A 113 -3.95 -12.53 6.02
N HIS A 114 -5.12 -12.38 6.67
CA HIS A 114 -5.97 -13.51 7.00
C HIS A 114 -6.54 -14.20 5.76
N ALA A 115 -6.84 -15.50 5.85
CA ALA A 115 -7.35 -16.31 4.73
C ALA A 115 -8.65 -15.75 4.09
N LEU A 116 -9.51 -15.08 4.86
CA LEU A 116 -10.74 -14.43 4.36
C LEU A 116 -10.47 -13.20 3.47
N THR A 117 -9.22 -12.77 3.31
CA THR A 117 -8.85 -11.61 2.50
C THR A 117 -9.30 -11.75 1.05
N GLN A 118 -9.10 -12.92 0.43
CA GLN A 118 -9.44 -13.12 -0.98
C GLN A 118 -10.95 -13.09 -1.21
N ASP A 119 -11.73 -13.71 -0.34
CA ASP A 119 -13.20 -13.68 -0.40
C ASP A 119 -13.73 -12.26 -0.18
N ALA A 120 -13.14 -11.50 0.77
CA ALA A 120 -13.52 -10.12 1.02
C ALA A 120 -13.21 -9.20 -0.17
N LEU A 121 -12.02 -9.35 -0.79
CA LEU A 121 -11.64 -8.61 -1.99
C LEU A 121 -12.54 -8.91 -3.19
N ALA A 122 -12.86 -10.18 -3.42
CA ALA A 122 -13.76 -10.60 -4.48
C ALA A 122 -15.18 -10.05 -4.26
N HIS A 123 -15.68 -10.13 -3.03
CA HIS A 123 -17.00 -9.60 -2.66
C HIS A 123 -17.05 -8.07 -2.82
N PHE A 124 -16.01 -7.35 -2.37
CA PHE A 124 -15.92 -5.89 -2.54
C PHE A 124 -15.92 -5.50 -4.01
N HIS A 125 -15.11 -6.17 -4.83
CA HIS A 125 -15.07 -5.93 -6.27
C HIS A 125 -16.47 -6.13 -6.90
N LYS A 126 -17.13 -7.25 -6.60
CA LYS A 126 -18.47 -7.54 -7.12
C LYS A 126 -19.50 -6.47 -6.74
N LEU A 127 -19.43 -5.94 -5.52
CA LEU A 127 -20.35 -4.88 -5.06
C LEU A 127 -20.15 -3.55 -5.80
N PHE A 128 -18.91 -3.21 -6.15
CA PHE A 128 -18.53 -1.89 -6.62
C PHE A 128 -17.89 -1.87 -8.00
N GLN A 129 -18.03 -2.93 -8.79
CA GLN A 129 -17.41 -3.06 -10.12
C GLN A 129 -17.76 -1.92 -11.10
N HIS A 130 -18.90 -1.23 -10.88
CA HIS A 130 -19.32 -0.11 -11.71
C HIS A 130 -18.92 1.26 -11.13
N GLU A 131 -18.28 1.30 -9.97
CA GLU A 131 -17.88 2.50 -9.25
C GLU A 131 -16.37 2.76 -9.41
N ALA A 132 -15.99 3.44 -10.47
CA ALA A 132 -14.59 3.60 -10.89
C ALA A 132 -13.64 4.03 -9.75
N LEU A 133 -14.04 5.04 -8.95
CA LEU A 133 -13.20 5.54 -7.83
C LEU A 133 -13.15 4.58 -6.64
N VAL A 134 -14.13 3.70 -6.51
CA VAL A 134 -14.12 2.65 -5.47
C VAL A 134 -13.19 1.50 -5.89
N ILE A 135 -13.21 1.15 -7.16
CA ILE A 135 -12.28 0.17 -7.73
C ILE A 135 -10.83 0.69 -7.68
N ASP A 136 -10.59 2.00 -7.82
CA ASP A 136 -9.26 2.58 -7.55
C ASP A 136 -8.78 2.28 -6.12
N LYS A 137 -9.64 2.38 -5.11
CA LYS A 137 -9.30 2.00 -3.71
C LYS A 137 -9.01 0.51 -3.57
N TRP A 138 -9.73 -0.36 -4.28
CA TRP A 138 -9.52 -1.79 -4.29
C TRP A 138 -8.13 -2.17 -4.84
N PHE A 139 -7.70 -1.53 -5.94
CA PHE A 139 -6.33 -1.69 -6.47
C PHE A 139 -5.28 -1.17 -5.47
N ALA A 140 -5.50 0.04 -4.93
CA ALA A 140 -4.57 0.68 -4.02
C ALA A 140 -4.35 -0.12 -2.73
N LEU A 141 -5.42 -0.70 -2.17
CA LEU A 141 -5.35 -1.51 -0.96
C LEU A 141 -4.48 -2.76 -1.16
N GLN A 142 -4.56 -3.40 -2.31
CA GLN A 142 -3.78 -4.60 -2.61
C GLN A 142 -2.31 -4.27 -2.91
N ALA A 143 -2.05 -3.16 -3.62
CA ALA A 143 -0.69 -2.70 -3.88
C ALA A 143 0.04 -2.20 -2.62
N GLY A 144 -0.70 -1.64 -1.67
CA GLY A 144 -0.18 -1.15 -0.38
C GLY A 144 -0.23 -2.18 0.76
N ALA A 145 -0.64 -3.42 0.48
CA ALA A 145 -0.65 -4.49 1.49
C ALA A 145 0.78 -4.78 1.98
N PRO A 146 0.97 -5.12 3.27
CA PRO A 146 2.27 -5.54 3.77
C PRO A 146 2.85 -6.70 2.94
N ASP A 147 4.10 -6.57 2.51
CA ASP A 147 4.77 -7.60 1.73
C ASP A 147 5.17 -8.77 2.63
N ARG A 148 4.59 -9.92 2.39
CA ARG A 148 4.89 -11.16 3.09
C ARG A 148 5.55 -12.12 2.12
N SER A 149 6.83 -12.36 2.31
CA SER A 149 7.59 -13.30 1.46
C SER A 149 7.63 -12.91 -0.03
N GLY A 150 7.52 -11.62 -0.36
CA GLY A 150 7.64 -11.13 -1.73
C GLY A 150 6.38 -11.30 -2.59
N ASP A 151 5.19 -11.43 -1.96
CA ASP A 151 3.93 -11.74 -2.66
C ASP A 151 3.26 -10.53 -3.31
N VAL A 152 3.62 -9.30 -2.93
CA VAL A 152 2.95 -8.09 -3.43
C VAL A 152 3.28 -7.81 -4.89
N LEU A 153 4.55 -7.90 -5.31
CA LEU A 153 4.91 -7.63 -6.71
C LEU A 153 4.24 -8.60 -7.71
N PRO A 154 4.23 -9.93 -7.48
CA PRO A 154 3.46 -10.85 -8.31
C PRO A 154 1.98 -10.48 -8.40
N ARG A 155 1.36 -10.10 -7.28
CA ARG A 155 -0.04 -9.66 -7.23
C ARG A 155 -0.25 -8.37 -8.02
N VAL A 156 0.63 -7.39 -7.91
CA VAL A 156 0.56 -6.14 -8.69
C VAL A 156 0.64 -6.45 -10.20
N ARG A 157 1.56 -7.33 -10.61
CA ARG A 157 1.66 -7.77 -12.02
C ARG A 157 0.38 -8.49 -12.49
N GLN A 158 -0.21 -9.33 -11.65
CA GLN A 158 -1.50 -9.99 -11.94
C GLN A 158 -2.63 -8.96 -12.07
N LEU A 159 -2.70 -7.98 -11.18
CA LEU A 159 -3.71 -6.92 -11.21
C LEU A 159 -3.60 -6.01 -12.43
N MET A 160 -2.42 -5.86 -13.02
CA MET A 160 -2.25 -5.16 -14.31
C MET A 160 -2.93 -5.88 -15.48
N GLN A 161 -3.22 -7.19 -15.34
CA GLN A 161 -3.96 -7.98 -16.33
C GLN A 161 -5.47 -8.01 -16.04
N HIS A 162 -5.93 -7.38 -14.96
CA HIS A 162 -7.34 -7.34 -14.62
C HIS A 162 -8.15 -6.51 -15.61
N ALA A 163 -9.38 -6.96 -15.93
CA ALA A 163 -10.23 -6.29 -16.92
C ALA A 163 -10.51 -4.80 -16.62
N ASP A 164 -10.54 -4.43 -15.33
CA ASP A 164 -10.74 -3.05 -14.90
C ASP A 164 -9.44 -2.22 -14.88
N PHE A 165 -8.29 -2.82 -15.14
CA PHE A 165 -7.04 -2.08 -15.19
C PHE A 165 -6.78 -1.53 -16.60
N SER A 166 -6.34 -0.29 -16.66
CA SER A 166 -5.82 0.31 -17.88
C SER A 166 -4.70 1.30 -17.55
N LEU A 167 -3.54 1.09 -18.13
CA LEU A 167 -2.39 2.00 -18.00
C LEU A 167 -2.70 3.42 -18.56
N ARG A 168 -3.65 3.52 -19.51
CA ARG A 168 -4.10 4.79 -20.07
C ARG A 168 -4.98 5.60 -19.11
N ASN A 169 -5.51 4.97 -18.06
CA ASN A 169 -6.26 5.66 -17.02
C ASN A 169 -5.32 6.12 -15.90
N PRO A 170 -5.07 7.44 -15.74
CA PRO A 170 -4.13 7.94 -14.74
C PRO A 170 -4.49 7.56 -13.29
N ASN A 171 -5.78 7.43 -12.97
CA ASN A 171 -6.21 7.02 -11.63
C ASN A 171 -5.89 5.54 -11.37
N ARG A 172 -6.05 4.67 -12.38
CA ARG A 172 -5.65 3.26 -12.29
C ARG A 172 -4.15 3.11 -12.13
N ALA A 173 -3.36 3.83 -12.94
CA ALA A 173 -1.91 3.84 -12.81
C ALA A 173 -1.47 4.28 -11.41
N ARG A 174 -2.09 5.35 -10.87
CA ARG A 174 -1.80 5.84 -9.52
C ARG A 174 -2.19 4.82 -8.44
N SER A 175 -3.38 4.27 -8.50
CA SER A 175 -3.88 3.36 -7.46
C SER A 175 -3.13 2.05 -7.40
N LEU A 176 -2.62 1.53 -8.50
CA LEU A 176 -1.86 0.28 -8.51
C LEU A 176 -0.34 0.53 -8.50
N ILE A 177 0.18 1.17 -9.56
CA ILE A 177 1.63 1.26 -9.80
C ILE A 177 2.29 2.23 -8.82
N PHE A 178 1.75 3.45 -8.70
CA PHE A 178 2.33 4.44 -7.78
C PHE A 178 2.20 4.00 -6.33
N ASN A 179 1.06 3.40 -5.96
CA ASN A 179 0.87 2.94 -4.59
C ASN A 179 1.89 1.84 -4.23
N TYR A 180 2.18 0.93 -5.15
CA TYR A 180 3.24 -0.04 -4.97
C TYR A 180 4.63 0.61 -4.87
N CYS A 181 5.00 1.47 -5.80
CA CYS A 181 6.34 2.05 -5.86
C CYS A 181 6.62 3.10 -4.76
N SER A 182 5.60 3.81 -4.27
CA SER A 182 5.79 4.96 -3.37
C SER A 182 5.21 4.78 -1.97
N ALA A 183 4.19 3.92 -1.80
CA ALA A 183 3.51 3.73 -0.53
C ALA A 183 3.76 2.35 0.10
N ASN A 184 4.49 1.47 -0.58
CA ASN A 184 4.89 0.15 -0.08
C ASN A 184 6.41 -0.03 -0.15
N PRO A 185 7.19 0.65 0.71
CA PRO A 185 8.65 0.60 0.65
C PRO A 185 9.23 -0.82 0.75
N ALA A 186 8.68 -1.67 1.61
CA ALA A 186 9.15 -3.04 1.76
C ALA A 186 8.94 -3.89 0.50
N GLY A 187 7.75 -3.79 -0.11
CA GLY A 187 7.43 -4.49 -1.35
C GLY A 187 8.23 -3.96 -2.55
N PHE A 188 8.55 -2.66 -2.55
CA PHE A 188 9.25 -1.99 -3.64
C PHE A 188 10.77 -2.16 -3.56
N HIS A 189 11.38 -1.89 -2.40
CA HIS A 189 12.82 -1.99 -2.18
C HIS A 189 13.22 -3.43 -1.85
N ARG A 190 13.08 -4.32 -2.82
CA ARG A 190 13.41 -5.73 -2.69
C ARG A 190 14.90 -5.97 -2.89
N ALA A 191 15.47 -6.93 -2.14
CA ALA A 191 16.88 -7.30 -2.28
C ALA A 191 17.24 -7.91 -3.65
N ASP A 192 16.25 -8.52 -4.34
CA ASP A 192 16.40 -9.06 -5.69
C ASP A 192 16.27 -8.01 -6.81
N ALA A 193 16.13 -6.74 -6.46
CA ALA A 193 15.95 -5.59 -7.36
C ALA A 193 14.70 -5.66 -8.27
N ALA A 194 13.83 -6.66 -8.13
CA ALA A 194 12.68 -6.86 -9.02
C ALA A 194 11.69 -5.67 -8.98
N GLY A 195 11.57 -4.98 -7.83
CA GLY A 195 10.77 -3.75 -7.71
C GLY A 195 11.32 -2.61 -8.57
N TYR A 196 12.63 -2.44 -8.65
CA TYR A 196 13.26 -1.41 -9.46
C TYR A 196 13.19 -1.72 -10.97
N VAL A 197 13.34 -2.99 -11.33
CA VAL A 197 13.12 -3.44 -12.73
C VAL A 197 11.67 -3.13 -13.13
N TYR A 198 10.69 -3.50 -12.30
CA TYR A 198 9.29 -3.20 -12.54
C TYR A 198 9.04 -1.68 -12.68
N TRP A 199 9.60 -0.86 -11.78
CA TRP A 199 9.48 0.61 -11.84
C TRP A 199 10.01 1.15 -13.18
N SER A 200 11.20 0.72 -13.62
CA SER A 200 11.77 1.18 -14.87
C SER A 200 10.92 0.80 -16.09
N GLU A 201 10.35 -0.41 -16.10
CA GLU A 201 9.40 -0.87 -17.12
C GLU A 201 8.16 0.02 -17.19
N GLN A 202 7.60 0.37 -16.00
CA GLN A 202 6.38 1.17 -15.93
C GLN A 202 6.62 2.64 -16.26
N VAL A 203 7.76 3.22 -15.88
CA VAL A 203 8.14 4.59 -16.27
C VAL A 203 8.23 4.66 -17.81
N LEU A 204 8.94 3.74 -18.44
CA LEU A 204 9.09 3.72 -19.91
C LEU A 204 7.76 3.49 -20.63
N ALA A 205 6.91 2.60 -20.11
CA ALA A 205 5.59 2.35 -20.70
C ALA A 205 4.65 3.55 -20.58
N LEU A 206 4.69 4.23 -19.44
CA LEU A 206 3.88 5.43 -19.20
C LEU A 206 4.39 6.64 -19.98
N ASP A 207 5.69 6.77 -20.20
CA ASP A 207 6.27 7.91 -20.91
C ASP A 207 5.71 8.07 -22.33
N VAL A 208 5.46 6.98 -23.00
CA VAL A 208 4.84 6.96 -24.35
C VAL A 208 3.36 7.36 -24.30
N ILE A 209 2.67 7.10 -23.17
CA ILE A 209 1.22 7.31 -23.01
C ILE A 209 0.91 8.69 -22.42
N ASN A 210 1.61 9.04 -21.34
CA ASN A 210 1.43 10.26 -20.59
C ASN A 210 2.72 10.65 -19.86
N PRO A 211 3.58 11.49 -20.48
CA PRO A 211 4.85 11.91 -19.92
C PRO A 211 4.79 12.49 -18.51
N GLN A 212 3.76 13.27 -18.19
CA GLN A 212 3.59 13.88 -16.87
C GLN A 212 3.33 12.82 -15.78
N VAL A 213 2.55 11.80 -16.09
CA VAL A 213 2.31 10.67 -15.19
C VAL A 213 3.60 9.85 -15.03
N ALA A 214 4.32 9.59 -16.12
CA ALA A 214 5.61 8.89 -16.09
C ALA A 214 6.65 9.64 -15.25
N ALA A 215 6.82 10.94 -15.47
CA ALA A 215 7.73 11.78 -14.68
C ALA A 215 7.38 11.79 -13.19
N ARG A 216 6.09 11.78 -12.85
CA ARG A 216 5.66 11.67 -11.46
C ARG A 216 6.00 10.30 -10.86
N LEU A 217 5.85 9.20 -11.61
CA LEU A 217 6.28 7.87 -11.17
C LEU A 217 7.81 7.80 -11.01
N ALA A 218 8.56 8.45 -11.92
CA ALA A 218 10.02 8.50 -11.86
C ALA A 218 10.53 9.06 -10.52
N ARG A 219 9.80 9.99 -9.90
CA ARG A 219 10.12 10.56 -8.58
C ARG A 219 10.11 9.57 -7.42
N ALA A 220 9.59 8.37 -7.58
CA ALA A 220 9.72 7.32 -6.57
C ALA A 220 11.19 7.01 -6.25
N MET A 221 12.11 7.37 -7.16
CA MET A 221 13.56 7.21 -7.00
C MET A 221 14.31 8.50 -6.62
N ASP A 222 13.63 9.61 -6.31
CA ASP A 222 14.31 10.90 -5.98
C ASP A 222 15.30 10.79 -4.82
N ARG A 223 15.13 9.80 -3.93
CA ARG A 223 15.97 9.61 -2.72
C ARG A 223 16.83 8.35 -2.77
N TRP A 224 17.03 7.78 -3.94
CA TRP A 224 17.78 6.54 -4.10
C TRP A 224 19.19 6.56 -3.53
N SER A 225 19.89 7.72 -3.58
CA SER A 225 21.26 7.87 -3.07
C SER A 225 21.38 7.69 -1.55
N ARG A 226 20.24 7.83 -0.81
CA ARG A 226 20.19 7.60 0.64
C ARG A 226 19.93 6.14 1.03
N LEU A 227 19.65 5.28 0.07
CA LEU A 227 19.43 3.86 0.35
C LEU A 227 20.75 3.18 0.78
N ALA A 228 20.66 2.25 1.72
CA ALA A 228 21.74 1.33 2.04
C ALA A 228 22.03 0.37 0.88
N GLU A 229 23.23 -0.21 0.86
CA GLU A 229 23.50 -1.32 -0.05
C GLU A 229 22.75 -2.59 0.40
N PRO A 230 22.29 -3.42 -0.54
CA PRO A 230 22.50 -3.37 -2.00
C PRO A 230 21.46 -2.51 -2.76
N TYR A 231 20.48 -1.92 -2.05
CA TYR A 231 19.36 -1.19 -2.66
C TYR A 231 19.81 0.02 -3.47
N ARG A 232 20.80 0.75 -2.98
CA ARG A 232 21.33 1.94 -3.64
C ARG A 232 21.93 1.61 -5.01
N SER A 233 22.83 0.64 -5.07
CA SER A 233 23.45 0.22 -6.34
C SER A 233 22.42 -0.32 -7.33
N ALA A 234 21.45 -1.12 -6.88
CA ALA A 234 20.40 -1.65 -7.72
C ALA A 234 19.44 -0.57 -8.23
N ALA A 235 19.11 0.42 -7.38
CA ALA A 235 18.30 1.57 -7.77
C ALA A 235 19.00 2.41 -8.84
N LYS A 236 20.32 2.66 -8.69
CA LYS A 236 21.13 3.37 -9.68
C LYS A 236 21.05 2.70 -11.05
N VAL A 237 21.26 1.39 -11.10
CA VAL A 237 21.18 0.62 -12.37
C VAL A 237 19.81 0.77 -13.03
N ALA A 238 18.73 0.74 -12.26
CA ALA A 238 17.37 0.92 -12.80
C ALA A 238 17.13 2.34 -13.34
N ILE A 239 17.67 3.37 -12.68
CA ILE A 239 17.58 4.76 -13.12
C ILE A 239 18.41 4.95 -14.41
N GLU A 240 19.63 4.41 -14.46
CA GLU A 240 20.49 4.43 -15.63
C GLU A 240 19.85 3.71 -16.83
N ARG A 241 19.14 2.61 -16.59
CA ARG A 241 18.34 1.90 -17.61
C ARG A 241 17.28 2.81 -18.24
N VAL A 242 16.58 3.61 -17.44
CA VAL A 242 15.61 4.58 -17.97
C VAL A 242 16.34 5.68 -18.74
N ALA A 243 17.43 6.24 -18.18
CA ALA A 243 18.22 7.30 -18.81
C ALA A 243 18.79 6.91 -20.17
N ALA A 244 19.15 5.63 -20.35
CA ALA A 244 19.69 5.10 -21.61
C ALA A 244 18.68 5.06 -22.76
N LYS A 245 17.37 5.26 -22.49
CA LYS A 245 16.35 5.32 -23.53
C LYS A 245 16.45 6.61 -24.32
N GLY A 246 16.76 6.52 -25.62
CA GLY A 246 17.07 7.68 -26.47
C GLY A 246 15.91 8.64 -26.72
N ASP A 247 14.68 8.15 -26.69
CA ASP A 247 13.44 8.85 -27.04
C ASP A 247 12.57 9.22 -25.82
N LEU A 248 13.20 9.44 -24.65
CA LEU A 248 12.48 9.93 -23.46
C LEU A 248 11.85 11.31 -23.71
N SER A 249 10.65 11.49 -23.17
CA SER A 249 10.04 12.82 -23.04
C SER A 249 10.92 13.77 -22.23
N ASN A 250 10.73 15.08 -22.44
CA ASN A 250 11.47 16.09 -21.68
C ASN A 250 11.16 16.00 -20.18
N ASP A 251 9.91 15.70 -19.82
CA ASP A 251 9.47 15.59 -18.42
C ASP A 251 10.21 14.46 -17.68
N VAL A 252 10.28 13.26 -18.27
CA VAL A 252 10.99 12.13 -17.68
C VAL A 252 12.50 12.35 -17.70
N ARG A 253 13.06 12.88 -18.82
CA ARG A 253 14.49 13.17 -18.94
C ARG A 253 14.97 14.12 -17.85
N GLU A 254 14.19 15.17 -17.54
CA GLU A 254 14.53 16.13 -16.49
C GLU A 254 14.59 15.45 -15.12
N VAL A 255 13.56 14.67 -14.76
CA VAL A 255 13.49 14.00 -13.44
C VAL A 255 14.61 12.98 -13.28
N ILE A 256 14.85 12.15 -14.29
CA ILE A 256 15.89 11.11 -14.27
C ILE A 256 17.29 11.75 -14.25
N GLY A 257 17.51 12.80 -15.04
CA GLY A 257 18.78 13.53 -15.05
C GLY A 257 19.11 14.16 -13.69
N ARG A 258 18.10 14.76 -13.04
CA ARG A 258 18.25 15.29 -11.68
C ARG A 258 18.54 14.18 -10.67
N ALA A 259 17.84 13.04 -10.73
CA ALA A 259 18.10 11.93 -9.83
C ALA A 259 19.53 11.42 -9.93
N LEU A 260 20.13 11.35 -11.13
CA LEU A 260 21.52 10.94 -11.34
C LEU A 260 22.55 12.00 -10.95
N SER A 261 22.19 13.29 -10.98
CA SER A 261 23.09 14.37 -10.58
C SER A 261 23.12 14.64 -9.06
N SER A 262 22.23 14.01 -8.29
CA SER A 262 22.11 14.17 -6.83
C SER A 262 23.00 13.18 -6.04
N THR A 263 24.11 12.75 -6.64
CA THR A 263 25.09 11.81 -6.04
C THR A 263 26.20 12.54 -5.30
#